data_65fd37f0687e533d4726bf9945c42ef1
#
_entry.id   65fd37f0687e533d4726bf9945c42ef1
#
_cell.length_a   1.000
_cell.length_b   1.000
_cell.length_c   1.000
_cell.angle_alpha   90.00
_cell.angle_beta   90.00
_cell.angle_gamma   90.00
#
_symmetry.space_group_name_H-M   'P 1'
#
loop_
_entity.id
_entity.type
_entity.pdbx_description
1 polymer ?
#
loop_
_entity_poly.entity_id
_entity_poly.type
_entity_poly.pdbx_seq_one_letter_code
_entity_poly.pdbx_strand_id
1 'polypeptide(L)'
;ISGGSKKSAEGKLSYMISGSQKAFEVAKPILDCTSETVFEFGEHVGSGSAMKAVNQMLAGVHIAAMAEAITFGITQGIDPKRFLEVISKCAGTSWMLENRTPHIIDNDYSPKSSINIWPKDLGIVLDIAKNSNFSAPLTAAALQQFISAAGSGLGQEDDAAVAKIYARNAGIKLPQN
;
A
#
# COMPACT_ATOMS: atom_id res chain seq x y z
N ILE A 1 1.65 7.79 10.19
CA ILE A 1 1.17 8.80 9.24
C ILE A 1 0.71 8.09 7.97
N SER A 2 -0.41 8.54 7.36
CA SER A 2 -0.94 8.08 6.08
C SER A 2 -1.29 9.27 5.19
N GLY A 3 -1.18 9.12 3.84
CA GLY A 3 -1.56 10.16 2.87
C GLY A 3 -0.56 10.36 1.73
N GLY A 4 0.67 9.87 1.86
CA GLY A 4 1.72 10.00 0.85
C GLY A 4 2.15 11.45 0.59
N SER A 5 2.95 11.68 -0.45
CA SER A 5 3.49 12.99 -0.80
C SER A 5 2.39 14.01 -1.16
N LYS A 6 1.34 13.59 -1.85
CA LYS A 6 0.24 14.46 -2.26
C LYS A 6 -0.48 15.07 -1.07
N LYS A 7 -1.01 14.23 -0.15
CA LYS A 7 -1.71 14.73 1.05
C LYS A 7 -0.77 15.48 1.99
N SER A 8 0.53 15.14 2.00
CA SER A 8 1.54 15.88 2.77
C SER A 8 1.67 17.31 2.26
N ALA A 9 1.78 17.50 0.94
CA ALA A 9 1.87 18.83 0.34
C ALA A 9 0.61 19.68 0.55
N GLU A 10 -0.55 19.04 0.67
CA GLU A 10 -1.85 19.69 0.90
C GLU A 10 -2.15 19.94 2.39
N GLY A 11 -1.30 19.50 3.33
CA GLY A 11 -1.58 19.57 4.77
C GLY A 11 -2.74 18.66 5.21
N LYS A 12 -3.01 17.57 4.49
CA LYS A 12 -4.16 16.66 4.68
C LYS A 12 -3.77 15.26 5.10
N LEU A 13 -2.71 15.12 5.86
CA LEU A 13 -2.29 13.82 6.36
C LEU A 13 -3.29 13.24 7.36
N SER A 14 -3.32 11.92 7.46
CA SER A 14 -3.97 11.21 8.57
C SER A 14 -2.89 10.76 9.54
N TYR A 15 -2.96 11.23 10.79
CA TYR A 15 -2.04 10.86 11.85
C TYR A 15 -2.64 9.76 12.74
N MET A 16 -1.80 8.82 13.13
CA MET A 16 -2.06 7.80 14.13
C MET A 16 -1.08 8.04 15.25
N ILE A 17 -1.54 8.62 16.35
CA ILE A 17 -0.67 9.12 17.42
C ILE A 17 -1.00 8.48 18.76
N SER A 18 0.00 8.37 19.62
CA SER A 18 -0.13 7.96 21.00
C SER A 18 0.86 8.71 21.88
N GLY A 19 0.46 9.05 23.09
CA GLY A 19 1.28 9.81 24.02
C GLY A 19 0.45 10.44 25.14
N SER A 20 1.09 11.16 26.06
CA SER A 20 0.37 11.83 27.13
C SER A 20 -0.51 12.97 26.61
N GLN A 21 -1.57 13.29 27.33
CA GLN A 21 -2.47 14.43 27.04
C GLN A 21 -1.69 15.73 26.84
N LYS A 22 -0.70 15.98 27.70
CA LYS A 22 0.17 17.15 27.57
C LYS A 22 0.97 17.18 26.26
N ALA A 23 1.43 16.02 25.79
CA ALA A 23 2.14 15.95 24.51
C ALA A 23 1.19 16.30 23.33
N PHE A 24 -0.06 15.84 23.37
CA PHE A 24 -1.06 16.18 22.36
C PHE A 24 -1.38 17.67 22.34
N GLU A 25 -1.56 18.29 23.52
CA GLU A 25 -1.82 19.73 23.65
C GLU A 25 -0.67 20.56 23.04
N VAL A 26 0.58 20.18 23.32
CA VAL A 26 1.76 20.85 22.74
C VAL A 26 1.88 20.62 21.24
N ALA A 27 1.58 19.41 20.75
CA ALA A 27 1.66 19.08 19.33
C ALA A 27 0.49 19.63 18.51
N LYS A 28 -0.65 19.91 19.13
CA LYS A 28 -1.89 20.27 18.45
C LYS A 28 -1.77 21.35 17.39
N PRO A 29 -1.07 22.48 17.57
CA PRO A 29 -0.93 23.50 16.53
C PRO A 29 -0.26 23.00 15.26
N ILE A 30 0.71 22.06 15.40
CA ILE A 30 1.41 21.45 14.26
C ILE A 30 0.51 20.41 13.59
N LEU A 31 -0.19 19.61 14.39
CA LEU A 31 -1.13 18.60 13.86
C LEU A 31 -2.25 19.26 13.06
N ASP A 32 -2.84 20.33 13.60
CA ASP A 32 -3.93 21.06 12.93
C ASP A 32 -3.52 21.67 11.59
N CYS A 33 -2.24 22.06 11.43
CA CYS A 33 -1.73 22.63 10.18
C CYS A 33 -1.36 21.57 9.12
N THR A 34 -1.12 20.34 9.53
CA THR A 34 -0.52 19.31 8.66
C THR A 34 -1.41 18.11 8.41
N SER A 35 -2.59 18.06 9.05
CA SER A 35 -3.51 16.92 8.97
C SER A 35 -4.94 17.30 8.65
N GLU A 36 -5.62 16.39 7.97
CA GLU A 36 -7.07 16.36 7.81
C GLU A 36 -7.73 15.60 8.98
N THR A 37 -7.02 14.59 9.52
CA THR A 37 -7.55 13.73 10.58
C THR A 37 -6.43 13.28 11.51
N VAL A 38 -6.70 13.36 12.82
CA VAL A 38 -5.83 12.83 13.87
C VAL A 38 -6.60 11.76 14.65
N PHE A 39 -6.03 10.55 14.68
CA PHE A 39 -6.52 9.43 15.48
C PHE A 39 -5.62 9.25 16.70
N GLU A 40 -6.19 9.41 17.89
CA GLU A 40 -5.49 9.23 19.16
C GLU A 40 -5.66 7.80 19.66
N PHE A 41 -4.53 7.13 19.96
CA PHE A 41 -4.47 5.75 20.44
C PHE A 41 -4.08 5.66 21.93
N GLY A 42 -4.43 6.69 22.73
CA GLY A 42 -4.20 6.73 24.15
C GLY A 42 -2.74 7.02 24.53
N GLU A 43 -2.41 6.83 25.81
CA GLU A 43 -1.14 7.26 26.39
C GLU A 43 0.01 6.29 26.17
N HIS A 44 -0.28 5.03 25.84
CA HIS A 44 0.77 4.03 25.63
C HIS A 44 1.58 4.35 24.37
N VAL A 45 2.85 4.71 24.58
CA VAL A 45 3.78 5.05 23.49
C VAL A 45 3.95 3.85 22.57
N GLY A 46 3.79 4.09 21.26
CA GLY A 46 3.90 3.06 20.22
C GLY A 46 2.55 2.55 19.68
N SER A 47 1.42 2.79 20.36
CA SER A 47 0.10 2.33 19.89
C SER A 47 -0.27 2.90 18.50
N GLY A 48 0.03 4.18 18.25
CA GLY A 48 -0.15 4.80 16.93
C GLY A 48 0.74 4.16 15.86
N SER A 49 2.00 3.83 16.19
CA SER A 49 2.91 3.13 15.29
C SER A 49 2.45 1.69 15.01
N ALA A 50 1.91 0.99 16.01
CA ALA A 50 1.33 -0.34 15.84
C ALA A 50 0.14 -0.29 14.87
N MET A 51 -0.75 0.69 15.00
CA MET A 51 -1.85 0.86 14.05
C MET A 51 -1.35 1.18 12.64
N LYS A 52 -0.26 1.96 12.51
CA LYS A 52 0.37 2.18 11.21
C LYS A 52 0.92 0.88 10.61
N ALA A 53 1.51 0.00 11.40
CA ALA A 53 1.97 -1.32 10.93
C ALA A 53 0.81 -2.17 10.41
N VAL A 54 -0.35 -2.17 11.09
CA VAL A 54 -1.58 -2.84 10.60
C VAL A 54 -2.03 -2.25 9.27
N ASN A 55 -2.01 -0.91 9.13
CA ASN A 55 -2.32 -0.26 7.85
C ASN A 55 -1.38 -0.70 6.72
N GLN A 56 -0.06 -0.77 6.98
CA GLN A 56 0.91 -1.17 5.96
C GLN A 56 0.78 -2.66 5.60
N MET A 57 0.48 -3.51 6.56
CA MET A 57 0.14 -4.92 6.31
C MET A 57 -0.98 -5.02 5.27
N LEU A 58 -2.11 -4.37 5.51
CA LEU A 58 -3.26 -4.38 4.60
C LEU A 58 -2.92 -3.76 3.25
N ALA A 59 -2.28 -2.60 3.24
CA ALA A 59 -1.98 -1.87 2.01
C ALA A 59 -1.06 -2.69 1.08
N GLY A 60 0.01 -3.27 1.59
CA GLY A 60 0.93 -4.09 0.79
C GLY A 60 0.27 -5.37 0.26
N VAL A 61 -0.52 -6.06 1.11
CA VAL A 61 -1.27 -7.24 0.68
C VAL A 61 -2.31 -6.88 -0.39
N HIS A 62 -3.02 -5.78 -0.23
CA HIS A 62 -4.02 -5.33 -1.19
C HIS A 62 -3.42 -4.96 -2.55
N ILE A 63 -2.23 -4.35 -2.59
CA ILE A 63 -1.55 -4.04 -3.87
C ILE A 63 -1.10 -5.33 -4.54
N ALA A 64 -0.50 -6.27 -3.81
CA ALA A 64 -0.10 -7.56 -4.36
C ALA A 64 -1.31 -8.36 -4.88
N ALA A 65 -2.40 -8.41 -4.10
CA ALA A 65 -3.65 -9.07 -4.48
C ALA A 65 -4.30 -8.42 -5.71
N MET A 66 -4.30 -7.08 -5.80
CA MET A 66 -4.76 -6.35 -6.98
C MET A 66 -3.95 -6.72 -8.21
N ALA A 67 -2.62 -6.72 -8.09
CA ALA A 67 -1.72 -7.04 -9.19
C ALA A 67 -1.93 -8.50 -9.69
N GLU A 68 -2.09 -9.43 -8.77
CA GLU A 68 -2.42 -10.82 -9.08
C GLU A 68 -3.79 -10.93 -9.76
N ALA A 69 -4.82 -10.28 -9.22
CA ALA A 69 -6.18 -10.35 -9.74
C ALA A 69 -6.32 -9.76 -11.15
N ILE A 70 -5.74 -8.57 -11.41
CA ILE A 70 -5.82 -7.96 -12.75
C ILE A 70 -5.07 -8.80 -13.79
N THR A 71 -3.88 -9.32 -13.45
CA THR A 71 -3.10 -10.17 -14.36
C THR A 71 -3.81 -11.51 -14.60
N PHE A 72 -4.40 -12.12 -13.58
CA PHE A 72 -5.28 -13.28 -13.74
C PHE A 72 -6.46 -12.95 -14.67
N GLY A 73 -7.13 -11.80 -14.46
CA GLY A 73 -8.21 -11.34 -15.33
C GLY A 73 -7.80 -11.26 -16.80
N ILE A 74 -6.62 -10.72 -17.09
CA ILE A 74 -6.08 -10.64 -18.45
C ILE A 74 -5.91 -12.05 -19.05
N THR A 75 -5.45 -13.04 -18.28
CA THR A 75 -5.36 -14.44 -18.79
C THR A 75 -6.71 -15.04 -19.13
N GLN A 76 -7.78 -14.52 -18.54
CA GLN A 76 -9.17 -14.92 -18.83
C GLN A 76 -9.83 -14.06 -19.93
N GLY A 77 -9.07 -13.20 -20.59
CA GLY A 77 -9.56 -12.31 -21.64
C GLY A 77 -10.35 -11.11 -21.12
N ILE A 78 -10.25 -10.78 -19.85
CA ILE A 78 -10.93 -9.61 -19.27
C ILE A 78 -10.12 -8.35 -19.57
N ASP A 79 -10.75 -7.35 -20.14
CA ASP A 79 -10.16 -6.03 -20.36
C ASP A 79 -9.88 -5.33 -19.02
N PRO A 80 -8.66 -4.74 -18.79
CA PRO A 80 -8.30 -4.08 -17.56
C PRO A 80 -9.20 -2.92 -17.11
N LYS A 81 -9.76 -2.14 -18.06
CA LYS A 81 -10.71 -1.07 -17.73
C LYS A 81 -12.03 -1.66 -17.23
N ARG A 82 -12.49 -2.74 -17.90
CA ARG A 82 -13.68 -3.45 -17.47
C ARG A 82 -13.48 -4.14 -16.12
N PHE A 83 -12.29 -4.69 -15.86
CA PHE A 83 -11.94 -5.23 -14.56
C PHE A 83 -12.14 -4.18 -13.46
N LEU A 84 -11.56 -2.98 -13.61
CA LEU A 84 -11.69 -1.91 -12.63
C LEU A 84 -13.15 -1.50 -12.43
N GLU A 85 -13.89 -1.27 -13.53
CA GLU A 85 -15.31 -0.86 -13.48
C GLU A 85 -16.17 -1.83 -12.67
N VAL A 86 -15.95 -3.13 -12.84
CA VAL A 86 -16.76 -4.16 -12.18
C VAL A 86 -16.30 -4.36 -10.73
N ILE A 87 -14.98 -4.55 -10.51
CA ILE A 87 -14.48 -4.91 -9.18
C ILE A 87 -14.66 -3.77 -8.18
N SER A 88 -14.59 -2.50 -8.61
CA SER A 88 -14.88 -1.35 -7.74
C SER A 88 -16.29 -1.37 -7.13
N LYS A 89 -17.21 -2.12 -7.72
CA LYS A 89 -18.61 -2.27 -7.26
C LYS A 89 -18.88 -3.60 -6.58
N CYS A 90 -17.86 -4.44 -6.44
CA CYS A 90 -17.95 -5.77 -5.89
C CYS A 90 -17.19 -5.91 -4.56
N ALA A 91 -17.49 -6.95 -3.80
CA ALA A 91 -16.85 -7.22 -2.51
C ALA A 91 -15.33 -7.47 -2.59
N GLY A 92 -14.80 -7.75 -3.76
CA GLY A 92 -13.36 -7.97 -3.98
C GLY A 92 -12.55 -6.67 -4.08
N THR A 93 -13.17 -5.50 -3.99
CA THR A 93 -12.44 -4.23 -4.08
C THR A 93 -11.64 -3.89 -2.83
N SER A 94 -10.72 -2.96 -2.98
CA SER A 94 -10.04 -2.26 -1.90
C SER A 94 -9.63 -0.86 -2.37
N TRP A 95 -9.40 0.07 -1.43
CA TRP A 95 -8.90 1.39 -1.78
C TRP A 95 -7.61 1.32 -2.62
N MET A 96 -6.71 0.38 -2.30
CA MET A 96 -5.48 0.19 -3.06
C MET A 96 -5.75 -0.31 -4.47
N LEU A 97 -6.70 -1.23 -4.66
CA LEU A 97 -7.11 -1.69 -5.99
C LEU A 97 -7.60 -0.52 -6.84
N GLU A 98 -8.55 0.26 -6.33
CA GLU A 98 -9.13 1.38 -7.08
C GLU A 98 -8.10 2.47 -7.41
N ASN A 99 -7.16 2.70 -6.50
CA ASN A 99 -6.14 3.74 -6.64
C ASN A 99 -4.96 3.33 -7.55
N ARG A 100 -4.60 2.03 -7.59
CA ARG A 100 -3.43 1.53 -8.33
C ARG A 100 -3.74 0.93 -9.68
N THR A 101 -4.92 0.34 -9.87
CA THR A 101 -5.31 -0.23 -11.18
C THR A 101 -5.23 0.78 -12.34
N PRO A 102 -5.60 2.07 -12.18
CA PRO A 102 -5.41 3.07 -13.23
C PRO A 102 -3.97 3.18 -13.73
N HIS A 103 -2.96 3.07 -12.85
CA HIS A 103 -1.55 3.13 -13.26
C HIS A 103 -1.18 2.00 -14.23
N ILE A 104 -1.76 0.80 -14.02
CA ILE A 104 -1.55 -0.34 -14.90
C ILE A 104 -2.28 -0.12 -16.23
N ILE A 105 -3.52 0.37 -16.20
CA ILE A 105 -4.35 0.64 -17.37
C ILE A 105 -3.69 1.70 -18.28
N ASP A 106 -3.17 2.76 -17.66
CA ASP A 106 -2.60 3.91 -18.36
C ASP A 106 -1.10 3.72 -18.65
N ASN A 107 -0.53 2.56 -18.29
CA ASN A 107 0.91 2.28 -18.37
C ASN A 107 1.77 3.41 -17.79
N ASP A 108 1.28 4.07 -16.73
CA ASP A 108 1.97 5.14 -16.01
C ASP A 108 2.50 4.64 -14.65
N TYR A 109 3.75 4.27 -14.63
CA TYR A 109 4.46 3.81 -13.43
C TYR A 109 5.34 4.90 -12.81
N SER A 110 5.06 6.17 -13.07
CA SER A 110 5.68 7.28 -12.35
C SER A 110 5.32 7.21 -10.86
N PRO A 111 6.32 7.21 -9.94
CA PRO A 111 6.09 6.78 -8.58
C PRO A 111 5.32 7.82 -7.75
N LYS A 112 4.14 7.46 -7.28
CA LYS A 112 3.45 8.09 -6.15
C LYS A 112 3.83 7.41 -4.83
N SER A 113 4.16 6.11 -4.92
CA SER A 113 4.78 5.29 -3.89
C SER A 113 5.64 4.24 -4.60
N SER A 114 6.94 4.18 -4.33
CA SER A 114 7.82 3.27 -5.08
C SER A 114 7.79 1.84 -4.54
N ILE A 115 8.11 0.88 -5.41
CA ILE A 115 8.32 -0.53 -5.04
C ILE A 115 9.24 -0.67 -3.83
N ASN A 116 10.34 0.11 -3.76
CA ASN A 116 11.35 0.00 -2.69
C ASN A 116 10.83 0.33 -1.28
N ILE A 117 9.67 0.97 -1.16
CA ILE A 117 9.04 1.21 0.14
C ILE A 117 8.57 -0.10 0.78
N TRP A 118 8.07 -1.03 -0.01
CA TRP A 118 7.38 -2.22 0.48
C TRP A 118 8.30 -3.27 1.13
N PRO A 119 9.51 -3.57 0.60
CA PRO A 119 10.46 -4.43 1.32
C PRO A 119 10.78 -3.93 2.72
N LYS A 120 10.90 -2.60 2.91
CA LYS A 120 11.09 -1.99 4.22
C LYS A 120 9.83 -2.08 5.08
N ASP A 121 8.68 -1.63 4.56
CA ASP A 121 7.46 -1.52 5.36
C ASP A 121 6.89 -2.88 5.76
N LEU A 122 6.82 -3.83 4.83
CA LEU A 122 6.37 -5.20 5.14
C LEU A 122 7.42 -5.97 5.97
N GLY A 123 8.71 -5.65 5.82
CA GLY A 123 9.76 -6.16 6.69
C GLY A 123 9.53 -5.76 8.15
N ILE A 124 9.24 -4.48 8.43
CA ILE A 124 8.87 -3.99 9.77
C ILE A 124 7.64 -4.74 10.30
N VAL A 125 6.61 -4.93 9.48
CA VAL A 125 5.40 -5.67 9.87
C VAL A 125 5.74 -7.11 10.27
N LEU A 126 6.57 -7.80 9.48
CA LEU A 126 6.96 -9.19 9.76
C LEU A 126 7.86 -9.30 11.00
N ASP A 127 8.72 -8.31 11.27
CA ASP A 127 9.51 -8.26 12.50
C ASP A 127 8.60 -8.09 13.72
N ILE A 128 7.60 -7.23 13.66
CA ILE A 128 6.59 -7.08 14.73
C ILE A 128 5.82 -8.39 14.91
N ALA A 129 5.36 -9.00 13.82
CA ALA A 129 4.63 -10.27 13.87
C ALA A 129 5.46 -11.38 14.50
N LYS A 130 6.74 -11.52 14.11
CA LYS A 130 7.68 -12.48 14.68
C LYS A 130 7.87 -12.27 16.18
N ASN A 131 8.09 -11.03 16.61
CA ASN A 131 8.29 -10.70 18.02
C ASN A 131 7.03 -10.96 18.88
N SER A 132 5.85 -10.96 18.25
CA SER A 132 4.57 -11.25 18.89
C SER A 132 4.13 -12.71 18.73
N ASN A 133 4.95 -13.58 18.13
CA ASN A 133 4.59 -14.93 17.74
C ASN A 133 3.31 -15.01 16.88
N PHE A 134 3.09 -13.98 16.05
CA PHE A 134 1.93 -13.90 15.16
C PHE A 134 2.29 -14.36 13.75
N SER A 135 1.52 -15.31 13.21
CA SER A 135 1.70 -15.81 11.83
C SER A 135 1.08 -14.81 10.82
N ALA A 136 1.88 -14.33 9.86
CA ALA A 136 1.45 -13.39 8.84
C ALA A 136 1.77 -13.90 7.41
N PRO A 137 1.20 -15.05 6.97
CA PRO A 137 1.58 -15.68 5.72
C PRO A 137 1.25 -14.84 4.48
N LEU A 138 0.13 -14.11 4.46
CA LEU A 138 -0.23 -13.26 3.33
C LEU A 138 0.75 -12.09 3.17
N THR A 139 1.16 -11.48 4.29
CA THR A 139 2.17 -10.42 4.29
C THR A 139 3.52 -10.93 3.78
N ALA A 140 3.92 -12.12 4.20
CA ALA A 140 5.16 -12.74 3.74
C ALA A 140 5.14 -13.02 2.23
N ALA A 141 4.03 -13.55 1.71
CA ALA A 141 3.85 -13.76 0.28
C ALA A 141 3.89 -12.44 -0.52
N ALA A 142 3.18 -11.42 -0.06
CA ALA A 142 3.19 -10.09 -0.68
C ALA A 142 4.60 -9.48 -0.68
N LEU A 143 5.34 -9.58 0.42
CA LEU A 143 6.72 -9.10 0.51
C LEU A 143 7.61 -9.74 -0.58
N GLN A 144 7.49 -11.04 -0.83
CA GLN A 144 8.30 -11.71 -1.86
C GLN A 144 8.03 -11.17 -3.26
N GLN A 145 6.81 -10.74 -3.57
CA GLN A 145 6.51 -10.12 -4.87
C GLN A 145 7.21 -8.75 -5.01
N PHE A 146 7.20 -7.93 -3.97
CA PHE A 146 7.90 -6.64 -3.98
C PHE A 146 9.42 -6.81 -4.03
N ILE A 147 9.99 -7.80 -3.33
CA ILE A 147 11.41 -8.14 -3.42
C ILE A 147 11.76 -8.58 -4.85
N SER A 148 10.93 -9.43 -5.47
CA SER A 148 11.10 -9.85 -6.86
C SER A 148 11.05 -8.67 -7.83
N ALA A 149 10.14 -7.72 -7.61
CA ALA A 149 10.02 -6.50 -8.42
C ALA A 149 11.27 -5.61 -8.26
N ALA A 150 11.71 -5.36 -7.04
CA ALA A 150 12.93 -4.58 -6.76
C ALA A 150 14.16 -5.24 -7.38
N GLY A 151 14.33 -6.56 -7.23
CA GLY A 151 15.43 -7.33 -7.82
C GLY A 151 15.40 -7.39 -9.34
N SER A 152 14.25 -7.13 -9.96
CA SER A 152 14.08 -7.02 -11.43
C SER A 152 14.30 -5.59 -11.96
N GLY A 153 14.82 -4.67 -11.14
CA GLY A 153 15.12 -3.30 -11.53
C GLY A 153 13.94 -2.33 -11.46
N LEU A 154 12.77 -2.76 -10.93
CA LEU A 154 11.56 -1.93 -10.86
C LEU A 154 11.48 -1.10 -9.57
N GLY A 155 12.53 -1.10 -8.75
CA GLY A 155 12.51 -0.52 -7.39
C GLY A 155 12.10 0.94 -7.31
N GLN A 156 12.36 1.73 -8.34
CA GLN A 156 12.03 3.16 -8.42
C GLN A 156 10.69 3.43 -9.13
N GLU A 157 10.06 2.43 -9.71
CA GLU A 157 8.73 2.57 -10.29
C GLU A 157 7.64 2.60 -9.22
N ASP A 158 6.46 3.07 -9.61
CA ASP A 158 5.26 3.01 -8.76
C ASP A 158 4.97 1.58 -8.29
N ASP A 159 4.44 1.43 -7.10
CA ASP A 159 4.18 0.12 -6.50
C ASP A 159 3.18 -0.74 -7.29
N ALA A 160 2.35 -0.15 -8.15
CA ALA A 160 1.53 -0.88 -9.12
C ALA A 160 2.37 -1.71 -10.11
N ALA A 161 3.65 -1.36 -10.32
CA ALA A 161 4.56 -2.09 -11.20
C ALA A 161 4.85 -3.53 -10.72
N VAL A 162 4.47 -3.89 -9.48
CA VAL A 162 4.51 -5.30 -9.05
C VAL A 162 3.69 -6.21 -9.97
N ALA A 163 2.67 -5.69 -10.67
CA ALA A 163 1.92 -6.40 -11.69
C ALA A 163 2.79 -6.91 -12.85
N LYS A 164 3.91 -6.23 -13.16
CA LYS A 164 4.86 -6.67 -14.18
C LYS A 164 5.49 -8.02 -13.84
N ILE A 165 5.64 -8.35 -12.56
CA ILE A 165 6.16 -9.64 -12.12
C ILE A 165 5.15 -10.76 -12.39
N TYR A 166 3.89 -10.54 -12.03
CA TYR A 166 2.82 -11.50 -12.32
C TYR A 166 2.65 -11.70 -13.82
N ALA A 167 2.64 -10.61 -14.61
CA ALA A 167 2.51 -10.65 -16.06
C ALA A 167 3.66 -11.44 -16.72
N ARG A 168 4.91 -11.16 -16.32
CA ARG A 168 6.09 -11.90 -16.80
C ARG A 168 5.98 -13.38 -16.50
N ASN A 169 5.60 -13.74 -15.27
CA ASN A 169 5.51 -15.14 -14.84
C ASN A 169 4.37 -15.89 -15.55
N ALA A 170 3.31 -15.18 -15.95
CA ALA A 170 2.18 -15.73 -16.70
C ALA A 170 2.38 -15.68 -18.23
N GLY A 171 3.47 -15.08 -18.72
CA GLY A 171 3.72 -14.91 -20.16
C GLY A 171 2.72 -13.99 -20.87
N ILE A 172 2.11 -13.06 -20.15
CA ILE A 172 1.14 -12.08 -20.69
C ILE A 172 1.74 -10.69 -20.80
N LYS A 173 1.10 -9.84 -21.60
CA LYS A 173 1.45 -8.41 -21.71
C LYS A 173 0.43 -7.58 -20.92
N LEU A 174 0.93 -6.62 -20.16
CA LEU A 174 0.11 -5.54 -19.60
C LEU A 174 -0.23 -4.51 -20.68
N PRO A 175 -1.25 -3.64 -20.47
CA PRO A 175 -1.53 -2.54 -21.38
C PRO A 175 -0.29 -1.74 -21.71
N GLN A 176 -0.17 -1.35 -22.98
CA GLN A 176 0.88 -0.47 -23.49
C GLN A 176 0.19 0.68 -24.22
N ASN A 177 0.66 1.91 -24.01
CA ASN A 177 0.18 3.09 -24.75
C ASN A 177 0.64 3.05 -26.19
#